data_6432f163bb31f168242cadeefdd00714
#
_entry.id   6432f163bb31f168242cadeefdd00714
#
_cell.length_a   1.000
_cell.length_b   1.000
_cell.length_c   1.000
_cell.angle_alpha   90.00
_cell.angle_beta   90.00
_cell.angle_gamma   90.00
#
_symmetry.space_group_name_H-M   'P 1'
#
loop_
_entity.id
_entity.type
_entity.pdbx_description
1 polymer ?
#
loop_
_entity_poly.entity_id
_entity_poly.type
_entity_poly.pdbx_seq_one_letter_code
_entity_poly.pdbx_strand_id
1 'polypeptide(L)'
;MDCVFCREDGGELLWKDDLLRVVLATAETDYPGFCRVIWQTHVAEFSDLDEPARVHLMRVVAAVERAVRRVMQPDKVNLASLGNQVPHVHWHVIPRFSNDAHFPQPVWAPRQRSVSDALLRLRSAQATLLHNAVHEEIEQALNTRHSS
;
A
#
# COMPACT_ATOMS: atom_id res chain seq x y z
N MET A 1 -9.58 22.63 6.39
CA MET A 1 -8.45 21.81 6.81
C MET A 1 -7.77 21.22 5.57
N ASP A 2 -6.46 21.39 5.50
CA ASP A 2 -5.71 21.10 4.28
C ASP A 2 -5.13 19.67 4.34
N CYS A 3 -5.88 18.71 3.84
CA CYS A 3 -5.48 17.29 3.84
C CYS A 3 -5.07 16.86 2.43
N VAL A 4 -3.83 16.40 2.29
CA VAL A 4 -3.29 15.98 0.98
C VAL A 4 -4.10 14.83 0.38
N PHE A 5 -4.57 13.89 1.20
CA PHE A 5 -5.36 12.75 0.70
C PHE A 5 -6.82 13.11 0.36
N CYS A 6 -7.29 14.27 0.80
CA CYS A 6 -8.57 14.79 0.34
C CYS A 6 -8.44 15.54 -0.99
N ARG A 7 -7.26 16.07 -1.32
CA ARG A 7 -7.00 16.86 -2.53
C ARG A 7 -6.40 16.06 -3.67
N GLU A 8 -5.62 15.03 -3.34
CA GLU A 8 -4.83 14.28 -4.33
C GLU A 8 -5.04 12.79 -4.12
N ASP A 9 -4.76 12.00 -5.15
CA ASP A 9 -4.85 10.54 -5.04
C ASP A 9 -3.84 9.94 -4.06
N GLY A 10 -2.71 10.58 -3.84
CA GLY A 10 -1.67 10.09 -2.94
C GLY A 10 -0.67 9.13 -3.58
N GLY A 11 -0.71 9.01 -4.91
CA GLY A 11 0.14 8.15 -5.71
C GLY A 11 -0.50 7.86 -7.05
N GLU A 12 0.04 6.89 -7.77
CA GLU A 12 -0.55 6.40 -9.02
C GLU A 12 -1.73 5.47 -8.69
N LEU A 13 -2.91 5.81 -9.19
CA LEU A 13 -4.13 5.05 -8.89
C LEU A 13 -4.05 3.64 -9.50
N LEU A 14 -4.21 2.62 -8.64
CA LEU A 14 -4.27 1.22 -9.05
C LEU A 14 -5.69 0.68 -9.06
N TRP A 15 -6.50 1.06 -8.08
CA TRP A 15 -7.88 0.56 -7.92
C TRP A 15 -8.65 1.51 -7.01
N LYS A 16 -9.97 1.60 -7.21
CA LYS A 16 -10.83 2.34 -6.28
C LYS A 16 -12.26 1.83 -6.31
N ASP A 17 -12.96 2.03 -5.22
CA ASP A 17 -14.42 1.96 -5.14
C ASP A 17 -14.95 3.25 -4.47
N ASP A 18 -16.22 3.26 -4.04
CA ASP A 18 -16.80 4.42 -3.40
C ASP A 18 -16.20 4.72 -2.03
N LEU A 19 -15.58 3.73 -1.38
CA LEU A 19 -15.13 3.82 0.02
C LEU A 19 -13.64 4.08 0.16
N LEU A 20 -12.81 3.52 -0.72
CA LEU A 20 -11.36 3.62 -0.62
C LEU A 20 -10.70 3.55 -2.00
N ARG A 21 -9.40 3.83 -2.01
CA ARG A 21 -8.57 3.68 -3.20
C ARG A 21 -7.23 3.04 -2.84
N VAL A 22 -6.63 2.41 -3.82
CA VAL A 22 -5.30 1.82 -3.73
C VAL A 22 -4.39 2.55 -4.71
N VAL A 23 -3.26 3.02 -4.23
CA VAL A 23 -2.29 3.77 -5.05
C VAL A 23 -0.91 3.16 -4.92
N LEU A 24 -0.11 3.33 -5.98
CA LEU A 24 1.32 3.04 -5.97
C LEU A 24 2.05 4.31 -5.55
N ALA A 25 2.85 4.23 -4.48
CA ALA A 25 3.57 5.38 -3.92
C ALA A 25 4.85 5.63 -4.73
N THR A 26 4.69 6.21 -5.93
CA THR A 26 5.79 6.42 -6.88
C THR A 26 6.87 7.38 -6.38
N ALA A 27 6.55 8.25 -5.42
CA ALA A 27 7.53 9.14 -4.81
C ALA A 27 8.54 8.41 -3.90
N GLU A 28 8.21 7.18 -3.48
CA GLU A 28 9.08 6.36 -2.63
C GLU A 28 10.06 5.58 -3.51
N THR A 29 11.06 6.29 -4.02
CA THR A 29 11.97 5.75 -5.05
C THR A 29 12.87 4.63 -4.56
N ASP A 30 13.12 4.53 -3.25
CA ASP A 30 13.87 3.41 -2.65
C ASP A 30 13.02 2.13 -2.53
N TYR A 31 11.71 2.24 -2.71
CA TYR A 31 10.76 1.14 -2.48
C TYR A 31 9.77 0.99 -3.64
N PRO A 32 10.24 0.59 -4.83
CA PRO A 32 9.32 0.24 -5.92
C PRO A 32 8.34 -0.83 -5.47
N GLY A 33 7.06 -0.65 -5.77
CA GLY A 33 6.01 -1.55 -5.32
C GLY A 33 5.35 -1.17 -3.99
N PHE A 34 5.80 -0.10 -3.35
CA PHE A 34 5.18 0.45 -2.13
C PHE A 34 3.77 0.94 -2.48
N CYS A 35 2.75 0.36 -1.83
CA CYS A 35 1.36 0.73 -2.06
C CYS A 35 0.76 1.39 -0.82
N ARG A 36 -0.29 2.19 -1.05
CA ARG A 36 -1.13 2.73 0.02
C ARG A 36 -2.58 2.37 -0.24
N VAL A 37 -3.29 2.05 0.83
CA VAL A 37 -4.75 1.89 0.82
C VAL A 37 -5.31 3.07 1.61
N ILE A 38 -6.07 3.93 0.95
CA ILE A 38 -6.50 5.23 1.49
C ILE A 38 -8.02 5.25 1.56
N TRP A 39 -8.57 5.54 2.74
CA TRP A 39 -10.01 5.72 2.89
C TRP A 39 -10.43 7.02 2.19
N GLN A 40 -11.56 7.01 1.47
CA GLN A 40 -11.95 8.19 0.67
C GLN A 40 -12.40 9.36 1.53
N THR A 41 -13.31 9.12 2.47
CA THR A 41 -13.82 10.16 3.37
C THR A 41 -12.74 10.53 4.38
N HIS A 42 -12.63 11.81 4.72
CA HIS A 42 -11.68 12.26 5.73
C HIS A 42 -12.09 11.75 7.11
N VAL A 43 -11.37 10.76 7.61
CA VAL A 43 -11.51 10.17 8.94
C VAL A 43 -10.10 10.05 9.53
N ALA A 44 -9.90 10.57 10.74
CA ALA A 44 -8.56 10.63 11.34
C ALA A 44 -8.13 9.29 11.92
N GLU A 45 -9.03 8.58 12.59
CA GLU A 45 -8.67 7.39 13.36
C GLU A 45 -9.40 6.14 12.84
N PHE A 46 -8.70 5.01 12.85
CA PHE A 46 -9.22 3.73 12.39
C PHE A 46 -10.51 3.33 13.15
N SER A 47 -10.55 3.55 14.46
CA SER A 47 -11.70 3.18 15.28
C SER A 47 -12.92 4.07 15.07
N ASP A 48 -12.78 5.19 14.36
CA ASP A 48 -13.92 6.02 13.97
C ASP A 48 -14.71 5.44 12.80
N LEU A 49 -14.12 4.49 12.08
CA LEU A 49 -14.84 3.72 11.07
C LEU A 49 -15.75 2.70 11.77
N ASP A 50 -16.95 2.48 11.21
CA ASP A 50 -17.81 1.42 11.72
C ASP A 50 -17.24 0.02 11.38
N GLU A 51 -17.83 -1.02 11.94
CA GLU A 51 -17.30 -2.37 11.74
C GLU A 51 -17.30 -2.81 10.26
N PRO A 52 -18.39 -2.63 9.49
CA PRO A 52 -18.34 -2.99 8.07
C PRO A 52 -17.24 -2.27 7.29
N ALA A 53 -17.00 -0.99 7.58
CA ALA A 53 -15.94 -0.20 6.96
C ALA A 53 -14.56 -0.77 7.31
N ARG A 54 -14.32 -1.09 8.59
CA ARG A 54 -13.04 -1.68 9.02
C ARG A 54 -12.80 -3.04 8.36
N VAL A 55 -13.84 -3.87 8.26
CA VAL A 55 -13.73 -5.19 7.62
C VAL A 55 -13.41 -5.02 6.14
N HIS A 56 -14.09 -4.12 5.44
CA HIS A 56 -13.82 -3.85 4.03
C HIS A 56 -12.39 -3.38 3.82
N LEU A 57 -11.96 -2.41 4.63
CA LEU A 57 -10.59 -1.88 4.56
C LEU A 57 -9.55 -2.98 4.75
N MET A 58 -9.71 -3.83 5.76
CA MET A 58 -8.75 -4.90 6.04
C MET A 58 -8.75 -5.98 4.97
N ARG A 59 -9.89 -6.28 4.36
CA ARG A 59 -9.94 -7.21 3.22
C ARG A 59 -9.13 -6.68 2.04
N VAL A 60 -9.25 -5.39 1.75
CA VAL A 60 -8.49 -4.75 0.67
C VAL A 60 -7.00 -4.70 1.01
N VAL A 61 -6.64 -4.35 2.25
CA VAL A 61 -5.23 -4.36 2.68
C VAL A 61 -4.62 -5.75 2.48
N ALA A 62 -5.31 -6.81 2.90
CA ALA A 62 -4.83 -8.17 2.73
C ALA A 62 -4.70 -8.56 1.25
N ALA A 63 -5.64 -8.13 0.41
CA ALA A 63 -5.58 -8.38 -1.03
C ALA A 63 -4.38 -7.67 -1.67
N VAL A 64 -4.11 -6.43 -1.30
CA VAL A 64 -2.95 -5.67 -1.78
C VAL A 64 -1.65 -6.33 -1.32
N GLU A 65 -1.60 -6.80 -0.08
CA GLU A 65 -0.44 -7.58 0.41
C GLU A 65 -0.19 -8.81 -0.46
N ARG A 66 -1.23 -9.59 -0.78
CA ARG A 66 -1.08 -10.77 -1.64
C ARG A 66 -0.55 -10.39 -3.02
N ALA A 67 -1.06 -9.30 -3.61
CA ALA A 67 -0.59 -8.80 -4.90
C ALA A 67 0.90 -8.41 -4.85
N VAL A 68 1.30 -7.68 -3.82
CA VAL A 68 2.70 -7.27 -3.61
C VAL A 68 3.60 -8.50 -3.44
N ARG A 69 3.17 -9.48 -2.65
CA ARG A 69 3.94 -10.72 -2.46
C ARG A 69 4.12 -11.46 -3.77
N ARG A 70 3.06 -11.57 -4.56
CA ARG A 70 3.08 -12.30 -5.83
C ARG A 70 3.98 -11.64 -6.86
N VAL A 71 3.88 -10.32 -7.00
CA VAL A 71 4.58 -9.55 -8.04
C VAL A 71 6.02 -9.24 -7.64
N MET A 72 6.22 -8.73 -6.43
CA MET A 72 7.53 -8.22 -5.99
C MET A 72 8.40 -9.29 -5.35
N GLN A 73 7.82 -10.36 -4.85
CA GLN A 73 8.51 -11.47 -4.16
C GLN A 73 9.47 -10.96 -3.07
N PRO A 74 8.98 -10.14 -2.13
CA PRO A 74 9.82 -9.57 -1.09
C PRO A 74 10.18 -10.61 -0.02
N ASP A 75 11.22 -10.31 0.76
CA ASP A 75 11.56 -11.10 1.95
C ASP A 75 10.53 -10.93 3.06
N LYS A 76 9.89 -9.75 3.12
CA LYS A 76 8.85 -9.41 4.10
C LYS A 76 7.95 -8.34 3.54
N VAL A 77 6.68 -8.32 3.94
CA VAL A 77 5.81 -7.17 3.72
C VAL A 77 5.57 -6.48 5.05
N ASN A 78 5.75 -5.17 5.10
CA ASN A 78 5.37 -4.36 6.26
C ASN A 78 4.00 -3.74 6.01
N LEU A 79 3.12 -3.88 6.98
CA LEU A 79 1.83 -3.20 7.02
C LEU A 79 1.88 -2.18 8.15
N ALA A 80 1.52 -0.93 7.85
CA ALA A 80 1.56 0.11 8.87
C ALA A 80 0.52 1.19 8.60
N SER A 81 -0.10 1.67 9.67
CA SER A 81 -0.98 2.84 9.63
C SER A 81 -0.55 3.79 10.74
N LEU A 82 -0.11 4.98 10.38
CA LEU A 82 0.49 5.93 11.33
C LEU A 82 -0.38 7.19 11.46
N GLY A 83 -0.40 8.04 10.44
CA GLY A 83 -1.21 9.26 10.47
C GLY A 83 -0.59 10.44 11.18
N ASN A 84 0.69 10.37 11.58
CA ASN A 84 1.36 11.47 12.29
C ASN A 84 1.48 12.72 11.42
N GLN A 85 1.76 12.57 10.13
CA GLN A 85 1.88 13.68 9.20
C GLN A 85 0.57 13.98 8.49
N VAL A 86 -0.17 12.93 8.10
CA VAL A 86 -1.47 13.05 7.43
C VAL A 86 -2.50 12.29 8.25
N PRO A 87 -3.28 12.97 9.11
CA PRO A 87 -4.29 12.32 9.97
C PRO A 87 -5.57 12.00 9.17
N HIS A 88 -5.43 11.12 8.21
CA HIS A 88 -6.47 10.60 7.33
C HIS A 88 -6.20 9.11 7.17
N VAL A 89 -7.13 8.26 7.54
CA VAL A 89 -6.95 6.81 7.60
C VAL A 89 -6.38 6.27 6.29
N HIS A 90 -5.19 5.70 6.39
CA HIS A 90 -4.51 5.04 5.29
C HIS A 90 -3.55 3.98 5.82
N TRP A 91 -3.32 2.95 4.99
CA TRP A 91 -2.41 1.85 5.32
C TRP A 91 -1.31 1.79 4.28
N HIS A 92 -0.08 1.60 4.75
CA HIS A 92 1.07 1.33 3.90
C HIS A 92 1.23 -0.18 3.73
N VAL A 93 1.50 -0.61 2.50
CA VAL A 93 1.84 -2.00 2.17
C VAL A 93 3.19 -1.96 1.46
N ILE A 94 4.24 -2.37 2.16
CA ILE A 94 5.62 -2.09 1.76
C ILE A 94 6.38 -3.39 1.52
N PRO A 95 6.84 -3.66 0.29
CA PRO A 95 7.73 -4.79 0.05
C PRO A 95 9.11 -4.50 0.64
N ARG A 96 9.59 -5.40 1.49
CA ARG A 96 10.89 -5.27 2.15
C ARG A 96 11.83 -6.37 1.66
N PHE A 97 13.08 -5.96 1.43
CA PHE A 97 14.13 -6.85 0.98
C PHE A 97 15.32 -6.74 1.94
N SER A 98 16.00 -7.85 2.19
CA SER A 98 17.15 -7.87 3.10
C SER A 98 18.27 -6.91 2.67
N ASN A 99 18.30 -6.54 1.40
CA ASN A 99 19.26 -5.60 0.83
C ASN A 99 18.64 -4.22 0.52
N ASP A 100 17.44 -3.91 1.03
CA ASP A 100 16.89 -2.57 0.84
C ASP A 100 17.61 -1.53 1.71
N ALA A 101 17.30 -0.27 1.48
CA ALA A 101 18.04 0.85 2.07
C ALA A 101 17.98 0.88 3.61
N HIS A 102 16.98 0.28 4.25
CA HIS A 102 16.76 0.42 5.69
C HIS A 102 16.70 -0.90 6.46
N PHE A 103 16.58 -2.04 5.77
CA PHE A 103 16.39 -3.34 6.42
C PHE A 103 17.51 -3.64 7.45
N PRO A 104 17.23 -4.16 8.65
CA PRO A 104 15.93 -4.66 9.15
C PRO A 104 15.06 -3.58 9.80
N GLN A 105 15.45 -2.32 9.73
CA GLN A 105 14.73 -1.21 10.34
C GLN A 105 13.54 -0.79 9.47
N PRO A 106 12.57 -0.06 10.04
CA PRO A 106 11.47 0.51 9.25
C PRO A 106 11.99 1.49 8.19
N VAL A 107 11.20 1.70 7.14
CA VAL A 107 11.57 2.62 6.04
C VAL A 107 11.76 4.06 6.51
N TRP A 108 11.23 4.43 7.66
CA TRP A 108 11.34 5.78 8.26
C TRP A 108 12.55 5.95 9.17
N ALA A 109 13.34 4.89 9.37
CA ALA A 109 14.57 4.94 10.18
C ALA A 109 15.74 5.49 9.34
N PRO A 110 16.89 5.78 9.95
CA PRO A 110 18.08 6.15 9.19
C PRO A 110 18.50 5.04 8.20
N ARG A 111 18.98 5.46 7.04
CA ARG A 111 19.44 4.55 5.97
C ARG A 111 20.58 3.66 6.47
N GLN A 112 20.52 2.38 6.16
CA GLN A 112 21.52 1.40 6.54
C GLN A 112 22.54 1.12 5.42
N ARG A 113 22.13 1.28 4.15
CA ARG A 113 22.97 0.96 2.99
C ARG A 113 22.49 1.68 1.74
N SER A 114 23.36 1.75 0.75
CA SER A 114 23.00 2.19 -0.59
C SER A 114 22.46 1.00 -1.39
N VAL A 115 21.56 1.28 -2.32
CA VAL A 115 20.98 0.30 -3.24
C VAL A 115 21.28 0.75 -4.66
N SER A 116 21.70 -0.17 -5.52
CA SER A 116 22.08 0.17 -6.89
C SER A 116 20.88 0.66 -7.70
N ASP A 117 21.12 1.61 -8.60
CA ASP A 117 20.08 2.11 -9.51
C ASP A 117 19.56 1.00 -10.42
N ALA A 118 20.43 0.08 -10.83
CA ALA A 118 20.02 -1.04 -11.67
C ALA A 118 19.00 -1.93 -10.97
N LEU A 119 19.19 -2.22 -9.68
CA LEU A 119 18.27 -3.04 -8.90
C LEU A 119 16.93 -2.31 -8.70
N LEU A 120 16.99 -1.01 -8.41
CA LEU A 120 15.75 -0.21 -8.25
C LEU A 120 14.97 -0.13 -9.57
N ARG A 121 15.65 0.03 -10.71
CA ARG A 121 14.99 0.01 -12.02
C ARG A 121 14.33 -1.34 -12.30
N LEU A 122 14.99 -2.44 -11.96
CA LEU A 122 14.42 -3.77 -12.13
C LEU A 122 13.13 -3.93 -11.29
N ARG A 123 13.17 -3.52 -10.03
CA ARG A 123 12.01 -3.56 -9.15
C ARG A 123 10.89 -2.62 -9.63
N SER A 124 11.24 -1.45 -10.16
CA SER A 124 10.25 -0.53 -10.74
C SER A 124 9.55 -1.15 -11.95
N ALA A 125 10.28 -1.86 -12.79
CA ALA A 125 9.70 -2.58 -13.92
C ALA A 125 8.74 -3.69 -13.44
N GLN A 126 9.12 -4.44 -12.41
CA GLN A 126 8.22 -5.44 -11.80
C GLN A 126 6.95 -4.79 -11.25
N ALA A 127 7.07 -3.62 -10.62
CA ALA A 127 5.94 -2.93 -10.00
C ALA A 127 4.85 -2.53 -11.01
N THR A 128 5.16 -2.44 -12.30
CA THR A 128 4.15 -2.17 -13.33
C THR A 128 3.10 -3.27 -13.42
N LEU A 129 3.42 -4.48 -12.98
CA LEU A 129 2.49 -5.61 -12.97
C LEU A 129 1.48 -5.54 -11.81
N LEU A 130 1.65 -4.61 -10.88
CA LEU A 130 0.74 -4.46 -9.75
C LEU A 130 -0.64 -3.99 -10.15
N HIS A 131 -0.79 -3.25 -11.26
CA HIS A 131 -2.11 -2.85 -11.74
C HIS A 131 -3.06 -4.04 -11.87
N ASN A 132 -2.66 -5.04 -12.64
CA ASN A 132 -3.49 -6.22 -12.86
C ASN A 132 -3.58 -7.08 -11.60
N ALA A 133 -2.47 -7.28 -10.90
CA ALA A 133 -2.43 -8.13 -9.72
C ALA A 133 -3.34 -7.59 -8.60
N VAL A 134 -3.33 -6.28 -8.35
CA VAL A 134 -4.17 -5.64 -7.35
C VAL A 134 -5.66 -5.82 -7.71
N HIS A 135 -6.02 -5.58 -8.98
CA HIS A 135 -7.39 -5.81 -9.45
C HIS A 135 -7.84 -7.25 -9.21
N GLU A 136 -7.03 -8.22 -9.62
CA GLU A 136 -7.35 -9.64 -9.49
C GLU A 136 -7.54 -10.03 -8.02
N GLU A 137 -6.62 -9.64 -7.17
CA GLU A 137 -6.66 -10.01 -5.76
C GLU A 137 -7.83 -9.36 -5.01
N ILE A 138 -8.11 -8.09 -5.30
CA ILE A 138 -9.24 -7.39 -4.66
C ILE A 138 -10.56 -7.99 -5.14
N GLU A 139 -10.73 -8.20 -6.43
CA GLU A 139 -11.97 -8.77 -6.97
C GLU A 139 -12.21 -10.17 -6.41
N GLN A 140 -11.19 -11.00 -6.32
CA GLN A 140 -11.30 -12.32 -5.71
C GLN A 140 -11.69 -12.22 -4.23
N ALA A 141 -11.07 -11.32 -3.48
CA ALA A 141 -11.36 -11.13 -2.05
C ALA A 141 -12.79 -10.66 -1.81
N LEU A 142 -13.30 -9.75 -2.66
CA LEU A 142 -14.66 -9.22 -2.50
C LEU A 142 -15.72 -10.21 -3.03
N ASN A 143 -15.42 -11.01 -4.02
CA ASN A 143 -16.34 -12.00 -4.59
C ASN A 143 -16.52 -13.21 -3.68
N THR A 144 -15.47 -13.69 -2.98
CA THR A 144 -15.58 -14.80 -2.01
C THR A 144 -16.50 -14.48 -0.83
N ARG A 145 -16.88 -13.21 -0.68
CA ARG A 145 -17.82 -12.73 0.32
C ARG A 145 -19.24 -13.29 0.14
N HIS A 146 -19.58 -13.75 -1.06
CA HIS A 146 -20.93 -14.23 -1.42
C HIS A 146 -21.04 -15.74 -1.55
N SER A 147 -19.98 -16.50 -1.30
CA SER A 147 -19.93 -17.94 -1.52
C SER A 147 -19.98 -18.75 -0.23
N SER A 148 -20.56 -18.23 0.84
CA SER A 148 -20.79 -18.96 2.11
C SER A 148 -22.21 -19.48 2.20
#